data_2b2e187a407db73096d3852a04aaf801
#
_entry.id   2b2e187a407db73096d3852a04aaf801
#
_cell.length_a   1.000
_cell.length_b   1.000
_cell.length_c   1.000
_cell.angle_alpha   90.00
_cell.angle_beta   90.00
_cell.angle_gamma   90.00
#
_symmetry.space_group_name_H-M   'P 1'
#
loop_
_entity.id
_entity.type
_entity.pdbx_description
1 polymer ?
#
loop_
_entity_poly.entity_id
_entity_poly.type
_entity_poly.pdbx_seq_one_letter_code
_entity_poly.pdbx_strand_id
1 'polypeptide(L)'
;MRKTHYNFSKHIISALLLLVIAILPLAGWSMTAKKPADRPNRAVKKIPAHIDREFAQLESKFDARLGVYAIDTGTNRKVAYRPNERFAYASTYKALAAGAVLQQNSIDQLNKIITYTKDDLVTYSPITMAHVDTGMTLEEICEAAIRYSDNTAGNLLLKKLGGPDGFEKALRQIGDRTTEADRFETDLNEAAPGDIRDTSTANALAADLKAFTVGHVLPTDKRKFLTDWMRGNSTGDQLIRAGVPKGWEVGDKSGAGGYGTRNDIAIVWPPNRAPIIIAILSTRNTKDATYDNALIAEAAKATLDALK
;
A
#
# COMPACT_ATOMS: atom_id res chain seq x y z
N MET A 1 -44.30 0.03 57.55
CA MET A 1 -45.79 -0.05 57.52
C MET A 1 -46.27 -0.11 56.09
N ARG A 2 -47.13 -1.10 55.87
CA ARG A 2 -48.07 -1.36 54.76
C ARG A 2 -47.50 -1.65 53.35
N LYS A 3 -47.57 -2.96 53.06
CA LYS A 3 -47.71 -3.63 51.77
C LYS A 3 -49.04 -3.25 51.12
N THR A 4 -49.07 -3.21 49.78
CA THR A 4 -50.27 -3.56 49.02
C THR A 4 -49.86 -4.26 47.73
N HIS A 5 -50.26 -5.54 47.70
CA HIS A 5 -50.31 -6.40 46.52
C HIS A 5 -51.55 -6.03 45.69
N TYR A 6 -51.44 -6.12 44.36
CA TYR A 6 -52.57 -6.35 43.48
C TYR A 6 -52.23 -7.38 42.42
N ASN A 7 -52.91 -8.52 42.60
CA ASN A 7 -53.07 -9.60 41.61
C ASN A 7 -54.40 -9.36 40.88
N PHE A 8 -54.41 -9.53 39.54
CA PHE A 8 -55.60 -10.01 38.79
C PHE A 8 -55.13 -10.45 37.40
N SER A 9 -55.14 -11.68 37.13
CA SER A 9 -56.23 -12.64 36.69
C SER A 9 -56.45 -12.63 35.16
N LYS A 10 -56.26 -13.81 34.63
CA LYS A 10 -56.39 -14.33 33.27
C LYS A 10 -57.83 -14.08 32.67
N HIS A 11 -57.88 -13.77 31.38
CA HIS A 11 -58.96 -14.26 30.52
C HIS A 11 -58.40 -14.64 29.14
N ILE A 12 -58.58 -15.94 28.83
CA ILE A 12 -58.39 -16.57 27.53
C ILE A 12 -59.63 -16.27 26.73
N ILE A 13 -59.52 -15.69 25.54
CA ILE A 13 -60.59 -15.72 24.53
C ILE A 13 -60.00 -16.31 23.26
N SER A 14 -60.44 -17.57 22.99
CA SER A 14 -60.24 -18.25 21.72
C SER A 14 -61.17 -17.65 20.67
N ALA A 15 -60.60 -17.08 19.60
CA ALA A 15 -61.37 -16.78 18.40
C ALA A 15 -60.89 -17.73 17.28
N LEU A 16 -61.82 -18.65 16.92
CA LEU A 16 -61.64 -19.53 15.76
C LEU A 16 -61.84 -18.70 14.48
N LEU A 17 -60.84 -18.55 13.68
CA LEU A 17 -60.94 -17.95 12.35
C LEU A 17 -60.93 -19.08 11.30
N LEU A 18 -62.09 -19.33 10.69
CA LEU A 18 -62.27 -20.24 9.56
C LEU A 18 -61.51 -19.66 8.32
N LEU A 19 -60.48 -20.36 7.89
CA LEU A 19 -59.74 -20.03 6.67
C LEU A 19 -60.44 -20.70 5.47
N VAL A 20 -61.12 -19.92 4.66
CA VAL A 20 -61.65 -20.36 3.36
C VAL A 20 -60.51 -20.33 2.35
N ILE A 21 -60.03 -21.50 1.97
CA ILE A 21 -59.03 -21.64 0.92
C ILE A 21 -59.73 -21.58 -0.44
N ALA A 22 -59.59 -20.44 -1.14
CA ALA A 22 -59.98 -20.32 -2.53
C ALA A 22 -58.82 -20.87 -3.41
N ILE A 23 -59.08 -22.02 -4.05
CA ILE A 23 -58.16 -22.62 -5.03
C ILE A 23 -58.34 -21.87 -6.35
N LEU A 24 -57.37 -21.00 -6.67
CA LEU A 24 -57.20 -20.43 -8.02
C LEU A 24 -56.28 -21.31 -8.84
N PRO A 25 -56.54 -21.58 -10.12
CA PRO A 25 -55.66 -22.38 -10.95
C PRO A 25 -54.37 -21.59 -11.27
N LEU A 26 -53.23 -22.17 -10.94
CA LEU A 26 -51.93 -21.71 -11.37
C LEU A 26 -51.80 -21.86 -12.89
N ALA A 27 -51.97 -20.75 -13.62
CA ALA A 27 -51.51 -20.66 -14.99
C ALA A 27 -49.97 -20.63 -14.94
N GLY A 28 -49.35 -21.70 -15.44
CA GLY A 28 -47.89 -21.85 -15.50
C GLY A 28 -47.24 -20.81 -16.44
N TRP A 29 -46.66 -19.80 -15.87
CA TRP A 29 -45.67 -18.97 -16.58
C TRP A 29 -44.33 -19.67 -16.51
N SER A 30 -43.96 -20.37 -17.61
CA SER A 30 -42.62 -20.85 -17.84
C SER A 30 -41.70 -19.64 -18.07
N MET A 31 -41.09 -19.14 -17.01
CA MET A 31 -39.96 -18.23 -17.15
C MET A 31 -38.76 -19.05 -17.63
N THR A 32 -38.50 -19.04 -18.94
CA THR A 32 -37.21 -19.46 -19.46
C THR A 32 -36.16 -18.50 -18.94
N ALA A 33 -35.46 -18.89 -17.88
CA ALA A 33 -34.27 -18.19 -17.40
C ALA A 33 -33.24 -18.15 -18.56
N LYS A 34 -33.04 -16.98 -19.15
CA LYS A 34 -31.93 -16.74 -20.07
C LYS A 34 -30.64 -17.09 -19.33
N LYS A 35 -29.98 -18.16 -19.75
CA LYS A 35 -28.63 -18.53 -19.32
C LYS A 35 -27.75 -17.28 -19.44
N PRO A 36 -27.00 -16.88 -18.37
CA PRO A 36 -26.06 -15.74 -18.48
C PRO A 36 -25.13 -16.01 -19.65
N ALA A 37 -25.00 -15.05 -20.56
CA ALA A 37 -24.07 -15.15 -21.67
C ALA A 37 -22.67 -15.43 -21.08
N ASP A 38 -22.05 -16.53 -21.51
CA ASP A 38 -20.68 -16.88 -21.21
C ASP A 38 -19.81 -15.67 -21.59
N ARG A 39 -19.31 -14.96 -20.57
CA ARG A 39 -18.26 -13.97 -20.82
C ARG A 39 -17.08 -14.75 -21.37
N PRO A 40 -16.53 -14.39 -22.54
CA PRO A 40 -15.41 -15.09 -23.09
C PRO A 40 -14.31 -15.12 -22.02
N ASN A 41 -13.90 -16.32 -21.64
CA ASN A 41 -12.77 -16.57 -20.75
C ASN A 41 -11.53 -15.96 -21.44
N ARG A 42 -11.24 -14.71 -21.12
CA ARG A 42 -10.08 -13.99 -21.64
C ARG A 42 -8.86 -14.74 -21.09
N ALA A 43 -8.31 -15.65 -21.87
CA ALA A 43 -7.13 -16.43 -21.50
C ALA A 43 -6.11 -15.46 -20.89
N VAL A 44 -5.83 -15.61 -19.60
CA VAL A 44 -4.79 -14.83 -18.91
C VAL A 44 -3.49 -15.15 -19.63
N LYS A 45 -2.99 -14.19 -20.39
CA LYS A 45 -1.75 -14.32 -21.15
C LYS A 45 -0.65 -14.65 -20.14
N LYS A 46 -0.12 -15.87 -20.16
CA LYS A 46 0.97 -16.29 -19.26
C LYS A 46 2.13 -15.33 -19.43
N ILE A 47 2.75 -14.94 -18.31
CA ILE A 47 4.00 -14.17 -18.32
C ILE A 47 5.04 -14.95 -19.12
N PRO A 48 5.81 -14.31 -19.99
CA PRO A 48 6.84 -15.00 -20.76
C PRO A 48 7.89 -15.65 -19.84
N ALA A 49 8.20 -16.92 -20.05
CA ALA A 49 9.20 -17.67 -19.25
C ALA A 49 10.62 -17.09 -19.29
N HIS A 50 10.89 -16.07 -20.13
CA HIS A 50 12.18 -15.42 -20.22
C HIS A 50 12.38 -14.32 -19.15
N ILE A 51 11.31 -13.81 -18.53
CA ILE A 51 11.42 -12.69 -17.59
C ILE A 51 12.23 -13.05 -16.35
N ASP A 52 12.12 -14.29 -15.86
CA ASP A 52 12.93 -14.76 -14.71
C ASP A 52 14.43 -14.75 -15.04
N ARG A 53 14.79 -15.10 -16.28
CA ARG A 53 16.17 -15.04 -16.76
C ARG A 53 16.67 -13.60 -16.85
N GLU A 54 15.84 -12.68 -17.31
CA GLU A 54 16.18 -11.27 -17.40
C GLU A 54 16.46 -10.68 -16.00
N PHE A 55 15.60 -10.98 -15.01
CA PHE A 55 15.86 -10.54 -13.62
C PHE A 55 17.11 -11.21 -13.04
N ALA A 56 17.37 -12.49 -13.28
CA ALA A 56 18.60 -13.14 -12.85
C ALA A 56 19.86 -12.54 -13.51
N GLN A 57 19.77 -12.09 -14.76
CA GLN A 57 20.86 -11.34 -15.41
C GLN A 57 21.09 -9.98 -14.78
N LEU A 58 20.03 -9.27 -14.36
CA LEU A 58 20.14 -8.03 -13.60
C LEU A 58 20.83 -8.26 -12.25
N GLU A 59 20.43 -9.30 -11.49
CA GLU A 59 21.13 -9.67 -10.24
C GLU A 59 22.62 -9.88 -10.46
N SER A 60 23.00 -10.63 -11.51
CA SER A 60 24.41 -10.88 -11.84
C SER A 60 25.13 -9.61 -12.30
N LYS A 61 24.49 -8.78 -13.12
CA LYS A 61 25.08 -7.52 -13.64
C LYS A 61 25.38 -6.54 -12.54
N PHE A 62 24.51 -6.42 -11.54
CA PHE A 62 24.59 -5.41 -10.48
C PHE A 62 25.12 -5.97 -9.15
N ASP A 63 25.46 -7.25 -9.10
CA ASP A 63 25.86 -7.97 -7.86
C ASP A 63 24.91 -7.65 -6.70
N ALA A 64 23.62 -7.88 -6.94
CA ALA A 64 22.56 -7.55 -5.97
C ALA A 64 21.43 -8.58 -6.04
N ARG A 65 20.82 -8.86 -4.90
CA ARG A 65 19.57 -9.63 -4.81
C ARG A 65 18.40 -8.70 -5.15
N LEU A 66 17.46 -9.19 -5.95
CA LEU A 66 16.33 -8.43 -6.47
C LEU A 66 15.00 -9.11 -6.10
N GLY A 67 14.02 -8.33 -5.65
CA GLY A 67 12.63 -8.72 -5.45
C GLY A 67 11.71 -7.83 -6.27
N VAL A 68 10.85 -8.41 -7.11
CA VAL A 68 9.94 -7.67 -7.98
C VAL A 68 8.52 -8.22 -7.84
N TYR A 69 7.56 -7.32 -7.72
CA TYR A 69 6.15 -7.65 -7.92
C TYR A 69 5.43 -6.49 -8.60
N ALA A 70 4.67 -6.82 -9.64
CA ALA A 70 3.82 -5.85 -10.31
C ALA A 70 2.47 -6.46 -10.68
N ILE A 71 1.43 -5.63 -10.69
CA ILE A 71 0.08 -6.01 -11.10
C ILE A 71 -0.55 -4.92 -11.96
N ASP A 72 -0.98 -5.26 -13.17
CA ASP A 72 -1.90 -4.47 -13.98
C ASP A 72 -3.31 -4.60 -13.39
N THR A 73 -3.84 -3.52 -12.82
CA THR A 73 -5.12 -3.55 -12.09
C THR A 73 -6.33 -3.71 -13.00
N GLY A 74 -6.20 -3.47 -14.30
CA GLY A 74 -7.27 -3.65 -15.28
C GLY A 74 -7.40 -5.08 -15.79
N THR A 75 -6.26 -5.78 -15.94
CA THR A 75 -6.21 -7.13 -16.50
C THR A 75 -5.92 -8.21 -15.47
N ASN A 76 -5.49 -7.84 -14.27
CA ASN A 76 -4.95 -8.69 -13.20
C ASN A 76 -3.72 -9.52 -13.62
N ARG A 77 -3.03 -9.16 -14.72
CA ARG A 77 -1.73 -9.74 -15.07
C ARG A 77 -0.69 -9.33 -14.06
N LYS A 78 0.20 -10.25 -13.74
CA LYS A 78 1.22 -10.05 -12.70
C LYS A 78 2.59 -10.38 -13.26
N VAL A 79 3.61 -9.65 -12.84
CA VAL A 79 5.02 -10.00 -12.98
C VAL A 79 5.58 -10.18 -11.58
N ALA A 80 6.30 -11.24 -11.34
CA ALA A 80 6.81 -11.55 -10.01
C ALA A 80 8.17 -12.26 -10.11
N TYR A 81 9.14 -11.78 -9.33
CA TYR A 81 10.45 -12.41 -9.16
C TYR A 81 10.84 -12.30 -7.70
N ARG A 82 11.13 -13.42 -7.04
CA ARG A 82 11.36 -13.50 -5.58
C ARG A 82 10.32 -12.67 -4.77
N PRO A 83 9.01 -12.71 -5.13
CA PRO A 83 8.02 -11.74 -4.65
C PRO A 83 7.76 -11.82 -3.14
N ASN A 84 8.06 -12.97 -2.53
CA ASN A 84 7.81 -13.25 -1.12
C ASN A 84 9.11 -13.35 -0.29
N GLU A 85 10.26 -13.06 -0.87
CA GLU A 85 11.50 -12.92 -0.13
C GLU A 85 11.53 -11.58 0.62
N ARG A 86 12.09 -11.59 1.84
CA ARG A 86 12.17 -10.39 2.67
C ARG A 86 13.32 -9.49 2.26
N PHE A 87 13.01 -8.19 2.30
CA PHE A 87 13.95 -7.09 2.12
C PHE A 87 13.64 -6.02 3.17
N ALA A 88 14.66 -5.31 3.65
CA ALA A 88 14.42 -4.09 4.42
C ALA A 88 13.63 -3.10 3.55
N TYR A 89 12.52 -2.60 4.07
CA TYR A 89 11.64 -1.72 3.27
C TYR A 89 12.20 -0.30 3.17
N ALA A 90 13.06 0.11 4.11
CA ALA A 90 13.60 1.46 4.21
C ALA A 90 12.49 2.52 4.05
N SER A 91 12.79 3.70 3.51
CA SER A 91 11.81 4.79 3.40
C SER A 91 10.56 4.52 2.53
N THR A 92 10.41 3.34 1.89
CA THR A 92 9.17 3.03 1.16
C THR A 92 7.95 2.97 2.07
N TYR A 93 8.15 2.64 3.36
CA TYR A 93 7.07 2.63 4.36
C TYR A 93 6.35 3.96 4.50
N LYS A 94 7.02 5.10 4.21
CA LYS A 94 6.47 6.45 4.40
C LYS A 94 5.20 6.68 3.57
N ALA A 95 5.11 6.09 2.36
CA ALA A 95 3.89 6.13 1.56
C ALA A 95 2.75 5.34 2.23
N LEU A 96 3.05 4.18 2.80
CA LEU A 96 2.07 3.34 3.49
C LEU A 96 1.66 3.95 4.84
N ALA A 97 2.61 4.53 5.58
CA ALA A 97 2.33 5.24 6.83
C ALA A 97 1.44 6.47 6.59
N ALA A 98 1.71 7.26 5.55
CA ALA A 98 0.83 8.36 5.16
C ALA A 98 -0.56 7.85 4.72
N GLY A 99 -0.64 6.74 4.00
CA GLY A 99 -1.90 6.06 3.67
C GLY A 99 -2.70 5.67 4.92
N ALA A 100 -2.04 5.10 5.93
CA ALA A 100 -2.64 4.75 7.22
C ALA A 100 -3.09 5.99 8.01
N VAL A 101 -2.29 7.06 8.02
CA VAL A 101 -2.67 8.35 8.62
C VAL A 101 -3.90 8.93 7.94
N LEU A 102 -3.96 8.92 6.60
CA LEU A 102 -5.14 9.35 5.85
C LEU A 102 -6.37 8.50 6.18
N GLN A 103 -6.21 7.19 6.36
CA GLN A 103 -7.31 6.30 6.74
C GLN A 103 -7.90 6.66 8.12
N GLN A 104 -7.06 6.97 9.08
CA GLN A 104 -7.44 7.16 10.49
C GLN A 104 -7.85 8.60 10.84
N ASN A 105 -7.61 9.59 9.97
CA ASN A 105 -7.89 10.98 10.27
C ASN A 105 -8.85 11.60 9.24
N SER A 106 -9.75 12.51 9.69
CA SER A 106 -10.57 13.33 8.78
C SER A 106 -9.71 14.38 8.07
N ILE A 107 -10.24 14.99 6.99
CA ILE A 107 -9.56 16.09 6.30
C ILE A 107 -9.27 17.26 7.26
N ASP A 108 -10.21 17.60 8.13
CA ASP A 108 -10.00 18.67 9.13
C ASP A 108 -8.87 18.33 10.11
N GLN A 109 -8.65 17.04 10.40
CA GLN A 109 -7.55 16.62 11.27
C GLN A 109 -6.19 16.73 10.57
N LEU A 110 -6.14 16.70 9.24
CA LEU A 110 -4.91 16.93 8.49
C LEU A 110 -4.39 18.36 8.61
N ASN A 111 -5.28 19.32 8.85
CA ASN A 111 -4.93 20.74 9.07
C ASN A 111 -4.39 21.04 10.49
N LYS A 112 -4.38 20.05 11.40
CA LYS A 112 -3.87 20.25 12.75
C LYS A 112 -2.35 20.36 12.76
N ILE A 113 -1.85 21.41 13.41
CA ILE A 113 -0.42 21.60 13.62
C ILE A 113 0.10 20.56 14.61
N ILE A 114 1.15 19.89 14.24
CA ILE A 114 1.95 18.98 15.05
C ILE A 114 3.24 19.71 15.39
N THR A 115 3.48 19.91 16.67
CA THR A 115 4.73 20.50 17.18
C THR A 115 5.73 19.40 17.51
N TYR A 116 6.98 19.69 17.30
CA TYR A 116 8.13 18.86 17.62
C TYR A 116 9.32 19.75 17.96
N THR A 117 10.37 19.20 18.52
CA THR A 117 11.53 19.93 19.01
C THR A 117 12.79 19.60 18.21
N LYS A 118 13.88 20.30 18.50
CA LYS A 118 15.21 19.97 17.91
C LYS A 118 15.67 18.57 18.29
N ASP A 119 15.25 18.05 19.45
CA ASP A 119 15.60 16.71 19.90
C ASP A 119 14.87 15.60 19.13
N ASP A 120 13.78 15.93 18.41
CA ASP A 120 13.09 15.01 17.51
C ASP A 120 13.75 14.89 16.13
N LEU A 121 14.66 15.83 15.79
CA LEU A 121 15.30 15.84 14.48
C LEU A 121 16.30 14.69 14.34
N VAL A 122 16.19 13.94 13.25
CA VAL A 122 17.14 12.92 12.87
C VAL A 122 17.81 13.26 11.54
N THR A 123 18.89 12.57 11.21
CA THR A 123 19.63 12.79 9.94
C THR A 123 18.69 12.71 8.74
N TYR A 124 18.89 13.62 7.78
CA TYR A 124 18.08 13.77 6.57
C TYR A 124 16.62 14.19 6.86
N SER A 125 16.49 15.41 7.34
CA SER A 125 15.20 16.07 7.66
C SER A 125 15.09 17.43 6.96
N PRO A 126 15.12 17.48 5.60
CA PRO A 126 15.30 18.73 4.87
C PRO A 126 14.12 19.71 5.02
N ILE A 127 12.94 19.24 5.34
CA ILE A 127 11.73 20.06 5.49
C ILE A 127 11.47 20.33 6.97
N THR A 128 11.39 19.29 7.80
CA THR A 128 11.04 19.43 9.21
C THR A 128 12.06 20.28 9.98
N MET A 129 13.34 20.26 9.61
CA MET A 129 14.37 21.10 10.23
C MET A 129 14.06 22.60 10.13
N ALA A 130 13.41 23.04 9.06
CA ALA A 130 13.04 24.45 8.88
C ALA A 130 11.79 24.90 9.66
N HIS A 131 11.05 23.94 10.23
CA HIS A 131 9.74 24.18 10.88
C HIS A 131 9.71 23.82 12.38
N VAL A 132 10.87 23.66 13.02
CA VAL A 132 10.95 23.29 14.44
C VAL A 132 10.22 24.28 15.35
N ASP A 133 10.35 25.59 15.05
CA ASP A 133 9.77 26.63 15.90
C ASP A 133 8.27 26.89 15.64
N THR A 134 7.75 26.45 14.47
CA THR A 134 6.36 26.67 14.06
C THR A 134 5.50 25.42 14.14
N GLY A 135 6.11 24.24 14.09
CA GLY A 135 5.42 23.00 13.78
C GLY A 135 4.98 22.95 12.31
N MET A 136 4.33 21.87 11.94
CA MET A 136 3.77 21.61 10.62
C MET A 136 2.38 20.99 10.75
N THR A 137 1.50 21.23 9.79
CA THR A 137 0.24 20.47 9.72
C THR A 137 0.52 18.99 9.47
N LEU A 138 -0.42 18.13 9.86
CA LEU A 138 -0.29 16.69 9.59
C LEU A 138 -0.24 16.41 8.08
N GLU A 139 -0.91 17.24 7.25
CA GLU A 139 -0.82 17.18 5.79
C GLU A 139 0.60 17.45 5.31
N GLU A 140 1.21 18.56 5.74
CA GLU A 140 2.59 18.93 5.37
C GLU A 140 3.62 17.88 5.82
N ILE A 141 3.39 17.23 6.98
CA ILE A 141 4.24 16.12 7.44
C ILE A 141 4.12 14.92 6.51
N CYS A 142 2.91 14.54 6.08
CA CYS A 142 2.72 13.47 5.09
C CYS A 142 3.42 13.81 3.77
N GLU A 143 3.26 15.04 3.30
CA GLU A 143 3.89 15.52 2.08
C GLU A 143 5.43 15.50 2.18
N ALA A 144 6.00 16.01 3.27
CA ALA A 144 7.44 16.00 3.53
C ALA A 144 8.02 14.57 3.56
N ALA A 145 7.33 13.65 4.23
CA ALA A 145 7.73 12.26 4.31
C ALA A 145 7.74 11.57 2.94
N ILE A 146 6.78 11.87 2.06
CA ILE A 146 6.68 11.24 0.73
C ILE A 146 7.57 11.94 -0.27
N ARG A 147 7.41 13.26 -0.47
CA ARG A 147 8.09 13.99 -1.55
C ARG A 147 9.59 14.12 -1.34
N TYR A 148 10.00 14.35 -0.10
CA TYR A 148 11.40 14.63 0.22
C TYR A 148 12.04 13.49 1.00
N SER A 149 11.28 12.46 1.33
CA SER A 149 11.74 11.34 2.17
C SER A 149 12.27 11.81 3.54
N ASP A 150 11.76 12.92 4.08
CA ASP A 150 12.14 13.49 5.36
C ASP A 150 11.98 12.47 6.49
N ASN A 151 13.07 12.19 7.22
CA ASN A 151 13.10 11.13 8.21
C ASN A 151 12.38 11.52 9.50
N THR A 152 12.51 12.77 9.94
CA THR A 152 11.74 13.24 11.09
C THR A 152 10.24 13.26 10.79
N ALA A 153 9.84 13.67 9.59
CA ALA A 153 8.44 13.55 9.15
C ALA A 153 7.98 12.07 9.18
N GLY A 154 8.80 11.14 8.71
CA GLY A 154 8.52 9.70 8.82
C GLY A 154 8.30 9.26 10.27
N ASN A 155 9.16 9.68 11.20
CA ASN A 155 9.03 9.39 12.62
C ASN A 155 7.76 10.01 13.23
N LEU A 156 7.39 11.22 12.82
CA LEU A 156 6.15 11.86 13.26
C LEU A 156 4.91 11.11 12.77
N LEU A 157 4.93 10.56 11.54
CA LEU A 157 3.86 9.68 11.06
C LEU A 157 3.79 8.39 11.88
N LEU A 158 4.91 7.74 12.18
CA LEU A 158 4.93 6.55 13.06
C LEU A 158 4.39 6.90 14.44
N LYS A 159 4.87 8.00 15.07
CA LYS A 159 4.34 8.47 16.36
C LYS A 159 2.83 8.71 16.31
N LYS A 160 2.31 9.30 15.23
CA LYS A 160 0.87 9.54 15.02
C LYS A 160 0.07 8.25 14.95
N LEU A 161 0.64 7.18 14.41
CA LEU A 161 0.03 5.86 14.32
C LEU A 161 0.15 5.03 15.62
N GLY A 162 0.95 5.46 16.60
CA GLY A 162 1.22 4.73 17.84
C GLY A 162 2.53 3.94 17.82
N GLY A 163 3.52 4.45 17.08
CA GLY A 163 4.83 3.83 16.89
C GLY A 163 4.87 2.80 15.76
N PRO A 164 6.00 2.09 15.61
CA PRO A 164 6.13 0.98 14.66
C PRO A 164 5.02 -0.07 14.82
N ASP A 165 4.70 -0.49 16.04
CA ASP A 165 3.60 -1.43 16.34
C ASP A 165 2.24 -0.91 15.84
N GLY A 166 2.00 0.39 15.97
CA GLY A 166 0.77 1.02 15.51
C GLY A 166 0.68 1.08 13.98
N PHE A 167 1.79 1.31 13.31
CA PHE A 167 1.90 1.22 11.86
C PHE A 167 1.66 -0.21 11.38
N GLU A 168 2.32 -1.19 11.99
CA GLU A 168 2.09 -2.59 11.68
C GLU A 168 0.62 -2.99 11.86
N LYS A 169 0.00 -2.58 12.97
CA LYS A 169 -1.44 -2.77 13.21
C LYS A 169 -2.31 -2.21 12.08
N ALA A 170 -1.98 -1.03 11.58
CA ALA A 170 -2.71 -0.42 10.47
C ALA A 170 -2.59 -1.26 9.19
N LEU A 171 -1.41 -1.80 8.89
CA LEU A 171 -1.21 -2.72 7.77
C LEU A 171 -1.97 -4.05 7.97
N ARG A 172 -1.98 -4.61 9.18
CA ARG A 172 -2.78 -5.82 9.49
C ARG A 172 -4.28 -5.61 9.23
N GLN A 173 -4.81 -4.41 9.46
CA GLN A 173 -6.23 -4.09 9.21
C GLN A 173 -6.58 -4.10 7.71
N ILE A 174 -5.64 -3.81 6.83
CA ILE A 174 -5.83 -3.87 5.37
C ILE A 174 -5.44 -5.22 4.76
N GLY A 175 -5.02 -6.19 5.59
CA GLY A 175 -4.77 -7.57 5.20
C GLY A 175 -3.30 -7.98 5.08
N ASP A 176 -2.35 -7.08 5.28
CA ASP A 176 -0.93 -7.44 5.32
C ASP A 176 -0.64 -8.30 6.56
N ARG A 177 0.05 -9.41 6.36
CA ARG A 177 0.50 -10.35 7.40
C ARG A 177 2.01 -10.58 7.35
N THR A 178 2.71 -9.73 6.61
CA THR A 178 4.11 -9.96 6.21
C THR A 178 5.04 -8.88 6.74
N THR A 179 4.65 -7.62 6.64
CA THR A 179 5.49 -6.49 7.06
C THR A 179 5.72 -6.52 8.58
N GLU A 180 6.97 -6.42 8.98
CA GLU A 180 7.41 -6.28 10.37
C GLU A 180 7.96 -4.87 10.55
N ALA A 181 7.50 -4.14 11.57
CA ALA A 181 7.92 -2.77 11.86
C ALA A 181 8.32 -2.67 13.32
N ASP A 182 9.60 -2.43 13.57
CA ASP A 182 10.20 -2.52 14.91
C ASP A 182 10.84 -1.20 15.36
N ARG A 183 11.40 -0.43 14.41
CA ARG A 183 12.26 0.71 14.72
C ARG A 183 11.77 2.00 14.08
N PHE A 184 12.28 3.11 14.58
CA PHE A 184 12.14 4.42 13.98
C PHE A 184 13.28 4.73 13.01
N GLU A 185 13.15 5.82 12.23
CA GLU A 185 14.27 6.40 11.48
C GLU A 185 15.35 6.89 12.47
N THR A 186 16.61 6.64 12.24
CA THR A 186 17.20 6.05 11.03
C THR A 186 17.53 4.57 11.17
N ASP A 187 17.31 3.98 12.34
CA ASP A 187 17.72 2.62 12.70
C ASP A 187 17.01 1.55 11.84
N LEU A 188 15.78 1.84 11.38
CA LEU A 188 15.04 0.95 10.46
C LEU A 188 15.74 0.73 9.11
N ASN A 189 16.75 1.55 8.77
CA ASN A 189 17.52 1.45 7.53
C ASN A 189 18.78 0.57 7.67
N GLU A 190 19.03 -0.08 8.80
CA GLU A 190 20.20 -0.94 9.01
C GLU A 190 20.32 -2.04 7.95
N ALA A 191 19.22 -2.69 7.62
CA ALA A 191 19.10 -3.70 6.55
C ALA A 191 20.06 -4.90 6.67
N ALA A 192 20.44 -5.30 7.89
CA ALA A 192 21.38 -6.41 8.09
C ALA A 192 20.81 -7.73 7.51
N PRO A 193 21.62 -8.51 6.76
CA PRO A 193 21.17 -9.78 6.22
C PRO A 193 20.69 -10.73 7.30
N GLY A 194 19.48 -11.31 7.12
CA GLY A 194 18.86 -12.23 8.08
C GLY A 194 18.07 -11.57 9.19
N ASP A 195 18.18 -10.25 9.37
CA ASP A 195 17.31 -9.50 10.29
C ASP A 195 15.92 -9.35 9.68
N ILE A 196 14.89 -9.73 10.44
CA ILE A 196 13.49 -9.62 10.00
C ILE A 196 12.86 -8.27 10.36
N ARG A 197 13.46 -7.52 11.30
CA ARG A 197 12.99 -6.20 11.70
C ARG A 197 12.99 -5.25 10.53
N ASP A 198 11.95 -4.44 10.42
CA ASP A 198 11.78 -3.41 9.41
C ASP A 198 11.89 -3.96 7.97
N THR A 199 11.31 -5.16 7.79
CA THR A 199 11.30 -5.84 6.49
C THR A 199 9.89 -6.10 5.99
N SER A 200 9.78 -6.21 4.68
CA SER A 200 8.60 -6.67 3.97
C SER A 200 8.99 -7.45 2.72
N THR A 201 8.04 -7.71 1.86
CA THR A 201 8.24 -8.37 0.56
C THR A 201 7.70 -7.49 -0.57
N ALA A 202 8.19 -7.67 -1.79
CA ALA A 202 7.69 -6.91 -2.94
C ALA A 202 6.17 -7.13 -3.16
N ASN A 203 5.68 -8.35 -2.91
CA ASN A 203 4.26 -8.67 -2.99
C ASN A 203 3.43 -7.92 -1.93
N ALA A 204 3.87 -7.91 -0.67
CA ALA A 204 3.15 -7.25 0.41
C ALA A 204 3.11 -5.72 0.20
N LEU A 205 4.26 -5.08 -0.05
CA LEU A 205 4.33 -3.64 -0.29
C LEU A 205 3.47 -3.20 -1.50
N ALA A 206 3.45 -4.00 -2.59
CA ALA A 206 2.59 -3.72 -3.73
C ALA A 206 1.10 -3.90 -3.39
N ALA A 207 0.75 -4.89 -2.57
CA ALA A 207 -0.63 -5.11 -2.14
C ALA A 207 -1.13 -3.96 -1.27
N ASP A 208 -0.31 -3.49 -0.33
CA ASP A 208 -0.63 -2.36 0.55
C ASP A 208 -0.76 -1.05 -0.25
N LEU A 209 0.19 -0.78 -1.14
CA LEU A 209 0.11 0.39 -2.01
C LEU A 209 -1.14 0.36 -2.87
N LYS A 210 -1.49 -0.81 -3.44
CA LYS A 210 -2.73 -1.00 -4.17
C LYS A 210 -3.96 -0.73 -3.30
N ALA A 211 -3.98 -1.20 -2.07
CA ALA A 211 -5.10 -1.02 -1.15
C ALA A 211 -5.37 0.47 -0.88
N PHE A 212 -4.32 1.28 -0.66
CA PHE A 212 -4.43 2.70 -0.40
C PHE A 212 -4.67 3.55 -1.67
N THR A 213 -4.17 3.15 -2.85
CA THR A 213 -4.20 4.01 -4.06
C THR A 213 -5.30 3.64 -5.06
N VAL A 214 -5.66 2.37 -5.18
CA VAL A 214 -6.63 1.85 -6.17
C VAL A 214 -7.81 1.17 -5.50
N GLY A 215 -7.57 0.60 -4.31
CA GLY A 215 -8.59 -0.12 -3.52
C GLY A 215 -9.61 0.80 -2.85
N HIS A 216 -10.38 0.24 -1.94
CA HIS A 216 -11.46 0.93 -1.23
C HIS A 216 -11.09 1.37 0.19
N VAL A 217 -9.82 1.25 0.58
CA VAL A 217 -9.35 1.62 1.93
C VAL A 217 -9.48 3.12 2.17
N LEU A 218 -9.11 3.94 1.17
CA LEU A 218 -9.27 5.38 1.23
C LEU A 218 -10.43 5.85 0.36
N PRO A 219 -11.23 6.83 0.80
CA PRO A 219 -12.15 7.56 -0.06
C PRO A 219 -11.38 8.36 -1.12
N THR A 220 -12.07 8.78 -2.19
CA THR A 220 -11.45 9.33 -3.40
C THR A 220 -10.62 10.58 -3.13
N ASP A 221 -11.08 11.47 -2.29
CA ASP A 221 -10.40 12.69 -1.88
C ASP A 221 -9.06 12.39 -1.19
N LYS A 222 -9.05 11.49 -0.23
CA LYS A 222 -7.84 11.06 0.48
C LYS A 222 -6.87 10.29 -0.41
N ARG A 223 -7.38 9.46 -1.34
CA ARG A 223 -6.53 8.83 -2.36
C ARG A 223 -5.83 9.85 -3.23
N LYS A 224 -6.52 10.95 -3.55
CA LYS A 224 -5.94 12.03 -4.33
C LYS A 224 -4.75 12.67 -3.60
N PHE A 225 -4.86 12.98 -2.31
CA PHE A 225 -3.72 13.46 -1.52
C PHE A 225 -2.52 12.52 -1.64
N LEU A 226 -2.71 11.24 -1.31
CA LEU A 226 -1.62 10.27 -1.36
C LEU A 226 -0.96 10.19 -2.74
N THR A 227 -1.76 10.08 -3.79
CA THR A 227 -1.23 9.93 -5.15
C THR A 227 -0.58 11.22 -5.67
N ASP A 228 -1.05 12.39 -5.28
CA ASP A 228 -0.45 13.67 -5.66
C ASP A 228 0.90 13.89 -4.95
N TRP A 229 1.01 13.53 -3.66
CA TRP A 229 2.30 13.53 -2.98
C TRP A 229 3.30 12.56 -3.63
N MET A 230 2.87 11.35 -3.99
CA MET A 230 3.71 10.37 -4.68
C MET A 230 4.13 10.84 -6.09
N ARG A 231 3.24 11.50 -6.85
CA ARG A 231 3.61 12.13 -8.13
C ARG A 231 4.71 13.18 -7.97
N GLY A 232 4.64 13.95 -6.88
CA GLY A 232 5.61 14.98 -6.54
C GLY A 232 6.88 14.48 -5.86
N ASN A 233 7.10 13.16 -5.73
CA ASN A 233 8.34 12.64 -5.16
C ASN A 233 9.58 13.12 -5.95
N SER A 234 10.54 13.71 -5.24
CA SER A 234 11.77 14.24 -5.81
C SER A 234 12.96 13.27 -5.71
N THR A 235 12.76 12.10 -5.11
CA THR A 235 13.85 11.15 -4.83
C THR A 235 13.83 9.90 -5.72
N GLY A 236 12.88 9.83 -6.67
CA GLY A 236 12.62 8.65 -7.49
C GLY A 236 12.96 8.78 -8.98
N ASP A 237 13.46 9.92 -9.46
CA ASP A 237 13.61 10.19 -10.90
C ASP A 237 14.48 9.17 -11.63
N GLN A 238 15.48 8.61 -10.96
CA GLN A 238 16.41 7.62 -11.51
C GLN A 238 16.00 6.16 -11.26
N LEU A 239 14.82 5.93 -10.70
CA LEU A 239 14.34 4.60 -10.27
C LEU A 239 13.24 4.09 -11.22
N ILE A 240 12.10 3.68 -10.70
CA ILE A 240 10.98 3.19 -11.53
C ILE A 240 10.64 4.21 -12.62
N ARG A 241 10.62 5.51 -12.33
CA ARG A 241 10.36 6.58 -13.32
C ARG A 241 11.26 6.48 -14.55
N ALA A 242 12.55 6.21 -14.36
CA ALA A 242 13.50 6.08 -15.46
C ALA A 242 13.23 4.86 -16.35
N GLY A 243 12.58 3.81 -15.83
CA GLY A 243 12.20 2.62 -16.58
C GLY A 243 10.82 2.70 -17.25
N VAL A 244 10.04 3.75 -16.98
CA VAL A 244 8.68 3.91 -17.50
C VAL A 244 8.68 4.53 -18.90
N PRO A 245 7.83 4.06 -19.84
CA PRO A 245 7.72 4.66 -21.17
C PRO A 245 7.37 6.14 -21.11
N LYS A 246 7.91 6.93 -22.04
CA LYS A 246 7.61 8.37 -22.16
C LYS A 246 6.10 8.63 -22.26
N GLY A 247 5.62 9.59 -21.51
CA GLY A 247 4.20 9.99 -21.50
C GLY A 247 3.31 9.21 -20.53
N TRP A 248 3.86 8.26 -19.78
CA TRP A 248 3.16 7.65 -18.65
C TRP A 248 3.43 8.45 -17.38
N GLU A 249 2.41 8.56 -16.52
CA GLU A 249 2.58 9.19 -15.20
C GLU A 249 3.05 8.16 -14.17
N VAL A 250 3.82 8.63 -13.17
CA VAL A 250 4.32 7.82 -12.06
C VAL A 250 4.16 8.57 -10.76
N GLY A 251 3.62 7.91 -9.76
CA GLY A 251 3.71 8.30 -8.35
C GLY A 251 4.49 7.23 -7.61
N ASP A 252 5.60 7.57 -6.97
CA ASP A 252 6.50 6.60 -6.35
C ASP A 252 6.94 7.01 -4.95
N LYS A 253 7.51 6.06 -4.23
CA LYS A 253 8.25 6.28 -3.00
C LYS A 253 9.50 5.42 -2.95
N SER A 254 10.64 6.08 -2.97
CA SER A 254 11.95 5.44 -2.90
C SER A 254 12.33 5.03 -1.48
N GLY A 255 13.30 4.10 -1.37
CA GLY A 255 13.96 3.71 -0.14
C GLY A 255 15.43 3.43 -0.36
N ALA A 256 16.26 3.74 0.64
CA ALA A 256 17.69 3.43 0.68
C ALA A 256 18.10 3.07 2.10
N GLY A 257 19.03 2.12 2.24
CA GLY A 257 19.52 1.65 3.53
C GLY A 257 20.89 1.02 3.43
N GLY A 258 21.35 0.42 4.50
CA GLY A 258 22.59 -0.35 4.56
C GLY A 258 22.59 -1.52 3.57
N TYR A 259 23.73 -2.17 3.42
CA TYR A 259 23.91 -3.32 2.53
C TYR A 259 23.48 -3.05 1.08
N GLY A 260 23.70 -1.83 0.58
CA GLY A 260 23.31 -1.44 -0.78
C GLY A 260 21.81 -1.54 -1.05
N THR A 261 20.98 -1.45 0.00
CA THR A 261 19.53 -1.47 -0.15
C THR A 261 19.05 -0.30 -0.98
N ARG A 262 18.32 -0.61 -2.07
CA ARG A 262 17.65 0.37 -2.91
C ARG A 262 16.31 -0.16 -3.33
N ASN A 263 15.27 0.58 -3.01
CA ASN A 263 13.89 0.18 -3.22
C ASN A 263 13.11 1.29 -3.90
N ASP A 264 12.05 0.89 -4.61
CA ASP A 264 11.03 1.82 -5.07
C ASP A 264 9.68 1.12 -5.16
N ILE A 265 8.61 1.78 -4.70
CA ILE A 265 7.24 1.33 -4.87
C ILE A 265 6.44 2.40 -5.60
N ALA A 266 5.66 2.01 -6.59
CA ALA A 266 5.03 2.96 -7.49
C ALA A 266 3.63 2.55 -7.92
N ILE A 267 2.81 3.58 -8.19
CA ILE A 267 1.64 3.51 -9.04
C ILE A 267 1.97 4.17 -10.37
N VAL A 268 1.79 3.45 -11.45
CA VAL A 268 2.08 3.90 -12.82
C VAL A 268 0.77 3.99 -13.58
N TRP A 269 0.52 5.12 -14.24
CA TRP A 269 -0.68 5.34 -15.05
C TRP A 269 -0.34 5.34 -16.55
N PRO A 270 -0.53 4.19 -17.25
CA PRO A 270 -0.44 4.15 -18.70
C PRO A 270 -1.60 4.94 -19.33
N PRO A 271 -1.41 5.66 -20.45
CA PRO A 271 -2.48 6.32 -21.14
C PRO A 271 -3.63 5.37 -21.49
N ASN A 272 -4.87 5.77 -21.18
CA ASN A 272 -6.10 5.03 -21.50
C ASN A 272 -6.16 3.58 -20.95
N ARG A 273 -5.42 3.27 -19.90
CA ARG A 273 -5.42 1.98 -19.21
C ARG A 273 -5.56 2.15 -17.71
N ALA A 274 -5.99 1.09 -17.03
CA ALA A 274 -5.95 1.04 -15.57
C ALA A 274 -4.50 1.12 -15.06
N PRO A 275 -4.28 1.65 -13.85
CA PRO A 275 -2.95 1.78 -13.29
C PRO A 275 -2.29 0.44 -13.03
N ILE A 276 -0.96 0.44 -13.03
CA ILE A 276 -0.09 -0.68 -12.67
C ILE A 276 0.54 -0.34 -11.32
N ILE A 277 0.50 -1.28 -10.39
CA ILE A 277 1.21 -1.18 -9.11
C ILE A 277 2.49 -1.99 -9.22
N ILE A 278 3.61 -1.40 -8.78
CA ILE A 278 4.95 -2.01 -8.86
C ILE A 278 5.66 -1.84 -7.53
N ALA A 279 6.35 -2.88 -7.08
CA ALA A 279 7.34 -2.82 -6.02
C ALA A 279 8.61 -3.50 -6.50
N ILE A 280 9.74 -2.81 -6.39
CA ILE A 280 11.08 -3.30 -6.73
C ILE A 280 12.00 -3.05 -5.55
N LEU A 281 12.57 -4.13 -5.03
CA LEU A 281 13.40 -4.14 -3.83
C LEU A 281 14.75 -4.75 -4.19
N SER A 282 15.82 -4.17 -3.69
CA SER A 282 17.16 -4.74 -3.88
C SER A 282 18.04 -4.58 -2.64
N THR A 283 18.99 -5.48 -2.49
CA THR A 283 20.01 -5.47 -1.43
C THR A 283 21.25 -6.20 -1.89
N ARG A 284 22.38 -5.92 -1.23
CA ARG A 284 23.66 -6.62 -1.39
C ARG A 284 24.04 -7.33 -0.10
N ASN A 285 25.12 -8.09 -0.14
CA ASN A 285 25.57 -8.86 1.03
C ASN A 285 26.64 -8.15 1.86
N THR A 286 27.20 -7.05 1.37
CA THR A 286 28.30 -6.30 2.01
C THR A 286 27.75 -5.07 2.71
N LYS A 287 28.10 -4.87 3.99
CA LYS A 287 27.57 -3.81 4.84
C LYS A 287 27.67 -2.41 4.23
N ASP A 288 28.84 -2.08 3.70
CA ASP A 288 29.14 -0.75 3.15
C ASP A 288 28.96 -0.70 1.62
N ALA A 289 28.26 -1.68 1.04
CA ALA A 289 27.97 -1.68 -0.39
C ALA A 289 27.15 -0.45 -0.78
N THR A 290 27.54 0.18 -1.88
CA THR A 290 26.71 1.23 -2.50
C THR A 290 25.56 0.59 -3.28
N TYR A 291 24.45 1.30 -3.42
CA TYR A 291 23.37 0.90 -4.32
C TYR A 291 23.56 1.43 -5.74
N ASP A 292 22.82 0.85 -6.69
CA ASP A 292 22.77 1.36 -8.06
C ASP A 292 21.33 1.59 -8.49
N ASN A 293 21.01 2.83 -8.84
CA ASN A 293 19.66 3.22 -9.27
C ASN A 293 19.26 2.54 -10.60
N ALA A 294 20.25 2.25 -11.48
CA ALA A 294 20.01 1.64 -12.78
C ALA A 294 19.40 0.23 -12.65
N LEU A 295 19.74 -0.52 -11.60
CA LEU A 295 19.10 -1.81 -11.32
C LEU A 295 17.59 -1.68 -11.22
N ILE A 296 17.10 -0.69 -10.46
CA ILE A 296 15.67 -0.46 -10.26
C ILE A 296 15.01 -0.01 -11.58
N ALA A 297 15.65 0.89 -12.32
CA ALA A 297 15.16 1.38 -13.60
C ALA A 297 15.07 0.27 -14.67
N GLU A 298 16.11 -0.57 -14.80
CA GLU A 298 16.13 -1.68 -15.75
C GLU A 298 15.10 -2.75 -15.35
N ALA A 299 14.96 -3.06 -14.07
CA ALA A 299 13.94 -3.99 -13.58
C ALA A 299 12.52 -3.45 -13.83
N ALA A 300 12.29 -2.15 -13.66
CA ALA A 300 11.01 -1.52 -13.98
C ALA A 300 10.68 -1.63 -15.47
N LYS A 301 11.67 -1.35 -16.35
CA LYS A 301 11.52 -1.49 -17.79
C LYS A 301 11.14 -2.92 -18.18
N ALA A 302 11.88 -3.92 -17.73
CA ALA A 302 11.60 -5.33 -17.98
C ALA A 302 10.19 -5.74 -17.51
N THR A 303 9.82 -5.30 -16.31
CA THR A 303 8.49 -5.53 -15.72
C THR A 303 7.38 -4.96 -16.59
N LEU A 304 7.51 -3.70 -17.03
CA LEU A 304 6.49 -3.02 -17.84
C LEU A 304 6.41 -3.59 -19.25
N ASP A 305 7.54 -3.99 -19.86
CA ASP A 305 7.56 -4.65 -21.18
C ASP A 305 6.83 -6.00 -21.12
N ALA A 306 6.95 -6.76 -20.04
CA ALA A 306 6.23 -8.01 -19.83
C ALA A 306 4.72 -7.81 -19.60
N LEU A 307 4.26 -6.63 -19.18
CA LEU A 307 2.84 -6.29 -18.96
C LEU A 307 2.17 -5.63 -20.17
N LYS A 308 2.90 -5.32 -21.24
CA LYS A 308 2.31 -4.89 -22.52
C LYS A 308 1.63 -6.04 -23.22
#